data_732d37f28d72953cc0c4eac610567571
#
_entry.id   732d37f28d72953cc0c4eac610567571
#
_cell.length_a   1.000
_cell.length_b   1.000
_cell.length_c   1.000
_cell.angle_alpha   90.00
_cell.angle_beta   90.00
_cell.angle_gamma   90.00
#
_symmetry.space_group_name_H-M   'P 1'
#
loop_
_entity.id
_entity.type
_entity.pdbx_description
1 polymer ?
#
loop_
_entity_poly.entity_id
_entity_poly.type
_entity_poly.pdbx_seq_one_letter_code
_entity_poly.pdbx_strand_id
1 'polypeptide(L)'
;MAVGCLCLRMYVVCSSGTELVSSGSHYSSFTLYNIRGQITDCSGQKITSSDYENCIIAKPSLSSLDTLRELLDSRTYSALKQRMEKGSPVTANIGKKTVNPDGNIICLPVYKRYASSQSAIHIIGYLDEQNHGVTGIEKAFDRILFSDEAVVVRVPVDAYGRSLGGADIELISPAPSLGKVQLTIDNKIQSAVERALNDCNVQQGCALVLDAKSGAIRAVASRPSYDPYRVSDYLDSESSPLLNRALESFAVGSIFKVAVAASAVENGFSDFQYTCTGSCNIGNVKFGCSSNTAHGKMNLQKALEVSCNTYFINLGQKLGAKRIGETASLFGFGQGCKLAEGIYSESGILPTSRDLQNPAALANFSFGQGSFTATPLQIAQMLSAVANGGKYREPYLIEAVTDRNGLETKHKKKYPTVAISEDSSCILLKMLTSVVENGNASPARPERFSAAGKTATAQTGIFDKDGNEICNTWFGGCFPADEPQYIAVIMKQGGASGSYDCAPVFKKIADSINFSE
;
A
#
# COMPACT_ATOMS: atom_id res chain seq x y z
N MET A 1 61.92 44.72 -25.33
CA MET A 1 61.29 43.43 -25.70
C MET A 1 60.29 42.90 -24.64
N ALA A 2 60.56 42.89 -23.33
CA ALA A 2 59.66 42.35 -22.32
C ALA A 2 58.33 43.08 -22.19
N VAL A 3 58.26 44.39 -22.29
CA VAL A 3 57.00 45.17 -22.18
C VAL A 3 56.08 44.93 -23.37
N GLY A 4 56.63 44.78 -24.59
CA GLY A 4 55.87 44.47 -25.80
C GLY A 4 55.19 43.09 -25.74
N CYS A 5 55.88 42.10 -25.18
CA CYS A 5 55.30 40.77 -24.95
C CYS A 5 54.17 40.77 -23.88
N LEU A 6 54.31 41.62 -22.86
CA LEU A 6 53.29 41.77 -21.82
C LEU A 6 52.00 42.43 -22.39
N CYS A 7 52.18 43.49 -23.19
CA CYS A 7 51.05 44.18 -23.85
C CYS A 7 50.38 43.30 -24.86
N LEU A 8 51.12 42.50 -25.66
CA LEU A 8 50.57 41.55 -26.60
C LEU A 8 49.77 40.41 -25.86
N ARG A 9 50.30 39.96 -24.76
CA ARG A 9 49.63 38.93 -23.92
C ARG A 9 48.35 39.47 -23.23
N MET A 10 48.40 40.73 -22.77
CA MET A 10 47.19 41.39 -22.26
C MET A 10 46.16 41.66 -23.37
N TYR A 11 46.61 42.06 -24.57
CA TYR A 11 45.71 42.24 -25.68
C TYR A 11 45.05 40.94 -26.13
N VAL A 12 45.80 39.84 -26.22
CA VAL A 12 45.26 38.49 -26.53
C VAL A 12 44.29 38.04 -25.44
N VAL A 13 44.59 38.23 -24.16
CA VAL A 13 43.72 37.90 -23.02
C VAL A 13 42.46 38.76 -23.02
N CYS A 14 42.55 40.03 -23.38
CA CYS A 14 41.39 40.93 -23.42
C CYS A 14 40.58 40.81 -24.71
N SER A 15 41.18 40.39 -25.84
CA SER A 15 40.47 40.22 -27.13
C SER A 15 39.86 38.82 -27.34
N SER A 16 40.36 37.81 -26.60
CA SER A 16 39.80 36.43 -26.59
C SER A 16 38.74 36.22 -25.55
N GLY A 17 37.99 37.25 -25.24
CA GLY A 17 37.04 37.34 -24.11
C GLY A 17 35.90 36.35 -24.04
N THR A 18 35.90 35.28 -24.84
CA THR A 18 34.87 34.22 -24.77
C THR A 18 35.43 32.80 -24.83
N GLU A 19 36.71 32.58 -25.11
CA GLU A 19 37.24 31.20 -25.26
C GLU A 19 38.22 30.75 -24.15
N LEU A 20 38.64 31.62 -23.24
CA LEU A 20 39.59 31.27 -22.18
C LEU A 20 38.97 30.63 -20.95
N VAL A 21 37.67 30.39 -20.94
CA VAL A 21 36.97 29.71 -19.84
C VAL A 21 36.97 28.18 -19.98
N SER A 22 37.46 27.63 -21.10
CA SER A 22 37.27 26.23 -21.47
C SER A 22 38.28 25.22 -20.89
N SER A 23 39.33 25.64 -20.19
CA SER A 23 40.31 24.69 -19.63
C SER A 23 40.69 25.01 -18.19
N GLY A 24 39.75 24.82 -17.27
CA GLY A 24 40.02 24.95 -15.84
C GLY A 24 38.98 25.72 -15.04
N SER A 25 37.77 25.91 -15.56
CA SER A 25 36.68 26.53 -14.80
C SER A 25 36.31 25.64 -13.61
N HIS A 26 36.53 26.16 -12.38
CA HIS A 26 35.99 25.53 -11.19
C HIS A 26 34.49 25.87 -11.06
N TYR A 27 33.68 24.90 -10.65
CA TYR A 27 32.27 25.10 -10.43
C TYR A 27 31.88 24.74 -8.99
N SER A 28 30.99 25.52 -8.42
CA SER A 28 30.22 25.11 -7.26
C SER A 28 28.94 24.46 -7.79
N SER A 29 28.77 23.15 -7.54
CA SER A 29 27.64 22.36 -8.03
C SER A 29 26.60 22.15 -6.95
N PHE A 30 25.32 22.34 -7.29
CA PHE A 30 24.17 22.12 -6.40
C PHE A 30 23.23 21.13 -7.07
N THR A 31 23.13 19.93 -6.49
CA THR A 31 22.15 18.94 -6.93
C THR A 31 20.76 19.39 -6.51
N LEU A 32 19.86 19.55 -7.48
CA LEU A 32 18.46 19.89 -7.22
C LEU A 32 17.65 18.65 -6.88
N TYR A 33 17.69 17.63 -7.75
CA TYR A 33 17.05 16.33 -7.50
C TYR A 33 17.67 15.25 -8.39
N ASN A 34 17.61 14.03 -7.91
CA ASN A 34 18.03 12.85 -8.67
C ASN A 34 16.94 12.44 -9.67
N ILE A 35 17.37 12.05 -10.87
CA ILE A 35 16.46 11.58 -11.91
C ILE A 35 16.17 10.10 -11.66
N ARG A 36 14.88 9.69 -11.77
CA ARG A 36 14.47 8.32 -11.55
C ARG A 36 13.25 7.96 -12.39
N GLY A 37 13.17 6.69 -12.80
CA GLY A 37 12.08 6.13 -13.60
C GLY A 37 10.71 6.28 -12.94
N GLN A 38 9.67 6.13 -13.72
CA GLN A 38 8.30 6.40 -13.31
C GLN A 38 7.61 5.15 -12.76
N ILE A 39 6.84 5.34 -11.68
CA ILE A 39 5.84 4.38 -11.21
C ILE A 39 4.47 4.98 -11.51
N THR A 40 3.63 4.23 -12.22
CA THR A 40 2.31 4.70 -12.67
C THR A 40 1.20 3.76 -12.20
N ASP A 41 0.00 4.28 -12.14
CA ASP A 41 -1.21 3.50 -11.91
C ASP A 41 -1.65 2.72 -13.16
N CYS A 42 -2.77 2.00 -13.07
CA CYS A 42 -3.31 1.19 -14.16
C CYS A 42 -3.70 2.01 -15.40
N SER A 43 -4.00 3.30 -15.24
CA SER A 43 -4.30 4.23 -16.34
C SER A 43 -3.06 4.88 -16.94
N GLY A 44 -1.86 4.62 -16.40
CA GLY A 44 -0.61 5.23 -16.80
C GLY A 44 -0.34 6.58 -16.15
N GLN A 45 -1.17 7.03 -15.22
CA GLN A 45 -0.93 8.25 -14.44
C GLN A 45 0.11 8.00 -13.36
N LYS A 46 0.98 8.98 -13.11
CA LYS A 46 2.02 8.90 -12.10
C LYS A 46 1.42 8.73 -10.71
N ILE A 47 1.83 7.69 -9.99
CA ILE A 47 1.38 7.43 -8.60
C ILE A 47 2.29 8.09 -7.56
N THR A 48 3.57 8.27 -7.88
CA THR A 48 4.49 9.07 -7.07
C THR A 48 4.17 10.55 -7.21
N SER A 49 4.63 11.37 -6.26
CA SER A 49 4.31 12.80 -6.25
C SER A 49 4.74 13.53 -7.53
N SER A 50 3.95 14.50 -7.93
CA SER A 50 4.35 15.58 -8.85
C SER A 50 4.52 16.91 -8.12
N ASP A 51 4.54 16.89 -6.78
CA ASP A 51 4.77 18.08 -5.97
C ASP A 51 6.20 18.60 -6.12
N TYR A 52 6.37 19.88 -5.94
CA TYR A 52 7.68 20.54 -6.04
C TYR A 52 7.80 21.61 -4.97
N GLU A 53 9.03 21.97 -4.65
CA GLU A 53 9.37 23.16 -3.90
C GLU A 53 10.34 23.99 -4.72
N ASN A 54 10.29 25.30 -4.57
CA ASN A 54 11.23 26.17 -5.26
C ASN A 54 12.55 26.24 -4.49
N CYS A 55 13.63 26.09 -5.22
CA CYS A 55 14.98 26.27 -4.73
C CYS A 55 15.58 27.52 -5.37
N ILE A 56 16.08 28.40 -4.55
CA ILE A 56 16.84 29.58 -4.97
C ILE A 56 18.32 29.26 -4.98
N ILE A 57 19.01 29.63 -6.05
CA ILE A 57 20.45 29.61 -6.18
C ILE A 57 20.88 31.06 -6.31
N ALA A 58 21.75 31.53 -5.43
CA ALA A 58 22.16 32.93 -5.36
C ALA A 58 23.68 33.11 -5.36
N LYS A 59 24.15 33.98 -6.24
CA LYS A 59 25.52 34.51 -6.18
C LYS A 59 25.59 35.63 -5.15
N PRO A 60 26.77 35.85 -4.54
CA PRO A 60 26.98 36.94 -3.60
C PRO A 60 26.72 38.31 -4.23
N SER A 61 25.70 39.00 -3.74
CA SER A 61 25.36 40.40 -4.06
C SER A 61 24.52 41.00 -2.95
N LEU A 62 24.41 42.30 -2.90
CA LEU A 62 23.52 42.98 -1.92
C LEU A 62 22.05 42.62 -2.20
N SER A 63 21.63 42.61 -3.48
CA SER A 63 20.28 42.23 -3.87
C SER A 63 19.94 40.79 -3.49
N SER A 64 20.89 39.85 -3.64
CA SER A 64 20.72 38.47 -3.21
C SER A 64 20.57 38.34 -1.69
N LEU A 65 21.34 39.09 -0.91
CA LEU A 65 21.21 39.09 0.55
C LEU A 65 19.85 39.64 1.02
N ASP A 66 19.38 40.73 0.41
CA ASP A 66 18.07 41.29 0.73
C ASP A 66 16.94 40.31 0.40
N THR A 67 16.97 39.70 -0.79
CA THR A 67 16.00 38.67 -1.19
C THR A 67 16.01 37.47 -0.24
N LEU A 68 17.18 36.94 0.12
CA LEU A 68 17.28 35.81 1.05
C LEU A 68 16.76 36.17 2.46
N ARG A 69 16.99 37.43 2.91
CA ARG A 69 16.52 37.91 4.20
C ARG A 69 14.98 37.94 4.29
N GLU A 70 14.29 38.26 3.18
CA GLU A 70 12.82 38.29 3.12
C GLU A 70 12.21 36.89 3.08
N LEU A 71 12.92 35.92 2.49
CA LEU A 71 12.39 34.61 2.19
C LEU A 71 12.64 33.58 3.29
N LEU A 72 13.76 33.68 4.01
CA LEU A 72 14.27 32.67 4.93
C LEU A 72 14.06 33.06 6.39
N ASP A 73 14.06 32.05 7.26
CA ASP A 73 14.15 32.26 8.68
C ASP A 73 15.53 32.81 9.09
N SER A 74 15.58 33.48 10.26
CA SER A 74 16.78 34.15 10.72
C SER A 74 18.02 33.25 10.88
N ARG A 75 17.82 31.97 11.23
CA ARG A 75 18.90 30.99 11.41
C ARG A 75 19.52 30.61 10.07
N THR A 76 18.65 30.18 9.14
CA THR A 76 19.06 29.82 7.78
C THR A 76 19.69 30.99 7.06
N TYR A 77 19.07 32.18 7.13
CA TYR A 77 19.65 33.41 6.55
C TYR A 77 21.07 33.71 7.09
N SER A 78 21.27 33.68 8.41
CA SER A 78 22.56 33.97 9.01
C SER A 78 23.66 33.01 8.55
N ALA A 79 23.36 31.73 8.44
CA ALA A 79 24.31 30.73 7.97
C ALA A 79 24.69 30.94 6.49
N LEU A 80 23.73 31.26 5.62
CA LEU A 80 23.99 31.53 4.21
C LEU A 80 24.68 32.85 3.98
N LYS A 81 24.33 33.90 4.74
CA LYS A 81 25.01 35.22 4.71
C LYS A 81 26.49 35.08 4.96
N GLN A 82 26.92 34.33 5.97
CA GLN A 82 28.35 34.10 6.28
C GLN A 82 29.10 33.44 5.11
N ARG A 83 28.46 32.55 4.34
CA ARG A 83 29.04 31.94 3.14
C ARG A 83 29.14 32.95 1.99
N MET A 84 28.10 33.75 1.79
CA MET A 84 28.08 34.78 0.74
C MET A 84 29.06 35.90 1.00
N GLU A 85 29.30 36.30 2.26
CA GLU A 85 30.33 37.28 2.64
C GLU A 85 31.76 36.80 2.31
N LYS A 86 31.96 35.47 2.26
CA LYS A 86 33.21 34.85 1.77
C LYS A 86 33.28 34.72 0.24
N GLY A 87 32.26 35.20 -0.46
CA GLY A 87 32.18 35.16 -1.92
C GLY A 87 31.59 33.88 -2.51
N SER A 88 31.15 32.91 -1.69
CA SER A 88 30.64 31.63 -2.17
C SER A 88 29.17 31.73 -2.57
N PRO A 89 28.76 31.10 -3.69
CA PRO A 89 27.32 30.95 -4.03
C PRO A 89 26.61 30.04 -3.04
N VAL A 90 25.32 30.23 -2.88
CA VAL A 90 24.48 29.49 -1.94
C VAL A 90 23.20 28.99 -2.60
N THR A 91 22.58 27.97 -1.97
CA THR A 91 21.25 27.48 -2.33
C THR A 91 20.36 27.40 -1.10
N ALA A 92 19.07 27.65 -1.29
CA ALA A 92 18.07 27.52 -0.24
C ALA A 92 16.72 27.07 -0.81
N ASN A 93 16.05 26.18 -0.07
CA ASN A 93 14.66 25.84 -0.33
C ASN A 93 13.77 26.97 0.22
N ILE A 94 12.85 27.47 -0.61
CA ILE A 94 11.91 28.55 -0.28
C ILE A 94 10.46 28.08 -0.31
N GLY A 95 10.22 26.78 -0.36
CA GLY A 95 8.88 26.20 -0.40
C GLY A 95 8.15 26.55 -1.70
N LYS A 96 6.93 27.05 -1.59
CA LYS A 96 6.12 27.47 -2.76
C LYS A 96 6.32 28.95 -3.13
N LYS A 97 7.15 29.68 -2.40
CA LYS A 97 7.46 31.07 -2.73
C LYS A 97 8.21 31.14 -4.07
N THR A 98 8.04 32.25 -4.77
CA THR A 98 8.72 32.51 -6.06
C THR A 98 9.52 33.80 -5.97
N VAL A 99 10.58 33.89 -6.77
CA VAL A 99 11.43 35.06 -6.89
C VAL A 99 11.62 35.35 -8.36
N ASN A 100 11.55 36.64 -8.73
CA ASN A 100 11.93 37.04 -10.07
C ASN A 100 13.44 36.86 -10.24
N PRO A 101 13.88 36.09 -11.23
CA PRO A 101 15.31 35.87 -11.48
C PRO A 101 15.97 37.18 -11.91
N ASP A 102 17.20 37.39 -11.44
CA ASP A 102 18.09 38.40 -11.94
C ASP A 102 19.45 37.77 -12.31
N GLY A 103 20.43 38.53 -12.73
CA GLY A 103 21.75 37.99 -13.10
C GLY A 103 22.51 37.29 -11.96
N ASN A 104 22.04 37.42 -10.71
CA ASN A 104 22.67 36.86 -9.51
C ASN A 104 21.79 35.78 -8.83
N ILE A 105 20.50 35.72 -9.17
CA ILE A 105 19.53 34.82 -8.54
C ILE A 105 18.76 34.06 -9.62
N ILE A 106 18.66 32.74 -9.45
CA ILE A 106 17.71 31.90 -10.18
C ILE A 106 16.82 31.16 -9.18
N CYS A 107 15.57 30.91 -9.59
CA CYS A 107 14.59 30.17 -8.82
C CYS A 107 14.08 29.00 -9.69
N LEU A 108 14.29 27.78 -9.22
CA LEU A 108 13.97 26.57 -9.98
C LEU A 108 13.09 25.63 -9.17
N PRO A 109 12.13 24.93 -9.81
CA PRO A 109 11.35 23.90 -9.14
C PRO A 109 12.20 22.65 -8.89
N VAL A 110 12.20 22.18 -7.65
CA VAL A 110 12.78 20.91 -7.22
C VAL A 110 11.63 19.93 -7.00
N TYR A 111 11.52 18.96 -7.88
CA TYR A 111 10.46 17.97 -7.82
C TYR A 111 10.74 16.92 -6.73
N LYS A 112 9.74 16.69 -5.89
CA LYS A 112 9.79 15.66 -4.85
C LYS A 112 9.36 14.31 -5.43
N ARG A 113 10.08 13.25 -5.07
CA ARG A 113 9.71 11.87 -5.45
C ARG A 113 8.38 11.45 -4.82
N TYR A 114 8.16 11.84 -3.56
CA TYR A 114 6.98 11.48 -2.78
C TYR A 114 6.27 12.70 -2.23
N ALA A 115 4.96 12.55 -1.97
CA ALA A 115 4.25 13.45 -1.07
C ALA A 115 4.54 13.06 0.39
N SER A 116 4.37 13.99 1.34
CA SER A 116 4.48 13.69 2.77
C SER A 116 3.46 12.64 3.25
N SER A 117 2.30 12.60 2.59
CA SER A 117 1.27 11.55 2.75
C SER A 117 1.17 10.75 1.44
N GLN A 118 2.24 10.07 1.08
CA GLN A 118 2.32 9.31 -0.17
C GLN A 118 1.29 8.18 -0.20
N SER A 119 0.45 8.18 -1.23
CA SER A 119 -0.53 7.13 -1.48
C SER A 119 0.15 5.79 -1.78
N ALA A 120 -0.41 4.69 -1.30
CA ALA A 120 0.10 3.32 -1.45
C ALA A 120 1.57 3.15 -1.00
N ILE A 121 2.03 3.92 0.00
CA ILE A 121 3.45 3.99 0.38
C ILE A 121 4.06 2.63 0.73
N HIS A 122 3.31 1.73 1.38
CA HIS A 122 3.80 0.39 1.74
C HIS A 122 4.03 -0.52 0.52
N ILE A 123 3.40 -0.19 -0.62
CA ILE A 123 3.62 -0.86 -1.90
C ILE A 123 4.73 -0.17 -2.68
N ILE A 124 4.69 1.16 -2.77
CA ILE A 124 5.71 1.94 -3.49
C ILE A 124 7.07 1.77 -2.84
N GLY A 125 7.14 1.90 -1.51
CA GLY A 125 8.39 1.90 -0.77
C GLY A 125 9.10 3.25 -0.76
N TYR A 126 10.36 3.26 -0.36
CA TYR A 126 11.17 4.48 -0.22
C TYR A 126 12.60 4.26 -0.71
N LEU A 127 13.33 5.37 -0.84
CA LEU A 127 14.71 5.41 -1.31
C LEU A 127 15.67 5.73 -0.17
N ASP A 128 16.93 5.31 -0.31
CA ASP A 128 18.03 5.77 0.51
C ASP A 128 18.61 7.12 0.02
N GLU A 129 19.63 7.62 0.70
CA GLU A 129 20.32 8.86 0.35
C GLU A 129 21.03 8.79 -1.01
N GLN A 130 21.36 7.59 -1.49
CA GLN A 130 22.00 7.34 -2.76
C GLN A 130 21.00 7.14 -3.91
N ASN A 131 19.70 7.36 -3.65
CA ASN A 131 18.60 7.19 -4.62
C ASN A 131 18.32 5.72 -5.03
N HIS A 132 18.76 4.75 -4.20
CA HIS A 132 18.42 3.33 -4.39
C HIS A 132 17.15 2.95 -3.62
N GLY A 133 16.38 2.03 -4.21
CA GLY A 133 15.16 1.51 -3.59
C GLY A 133 15.46 0.60 -2.39
N VAL A 134 14.89 0.92 -1.23
CA VAL A 134 15.07 0.15 0.02
C VAL A 134 13.96 -0.88 0.22
N THR A 135 12.72 -0.54 -0.10
CA THR A 135 11.55 -1.42 0.03
C THR A 135 10.59 -1.29 -1.16
N GLY A 136 9.59 -2.14 -1.23
CA GLY A 136 8.48 -2.05 -2.17
C GLY A 136 8.89 -2.09 -3.65
N ILE A 137 8.11 -1.43 -4.50
CA ILE A 137 8.35 -1.32 -5.94
C ILE A 137 9.66 -0.61 -6.24
N GLU A 138 10.03 0.39 -5.43
CA GLU A 138 11.30 1.09 -5.59
C GLU A 138 12.50 0.13 -5.52
N LYS A 139 12.49 -0.83 -4.58
CA LYS A 139 13.51 -1.87 -4.46
C LYS A 139 13.38 -2.94 -5.52
N ALA A 140 12.17 -3.45 -5.73
CA ALA A 140 11.91 -4.56 -6.64
C ALA A 140 12.33 -4.25 -8.08
N PHE A 141 12.22 -2.99 -8.49
CA PHE A 141 12.52 -2.51 -9.83
C PHE A 141 13.66 -1.48 -9.87
N ASP A 142 14.52 -1.47 -8.85
CA ASP A 142 15.61 -0.49 -8.75
C ASP A 142 16.49 -0.47 -10.01
N ARG A 143 16.86 -1.62 -10.56
CA ARG A 143 17.66 -1.73 -11.80
C ARG A 143 17.03 -1.04 -13.02
N ILE A 144 15.71 -0.88 -13.02
CA ILE A 144 14.95 -0.26 -14.13
C ILE A 144 14.72 1.22 -13.83
N LEU A 145 14.43 1.54 -12.56
CA LEU A 145 14.05 2.87 -12.13
C LEU A 145 15.24 3.78 -11.79
N PHE A 146 16.36 3.21 -11.31
CA PHE A 146 17.53 3.95 -10.84
C PHE A 146 18.23 4.69 -11.98
N SER A 147 18.75 5.88 -11.68
CA SER A 147 19.72 6.62 -12.49
C SER A 147 20.75 7.24 -11.55
N ASP A 148 21.98 7.29 -11.97
CA ASP A 148 23.08 8.03 -11.34
C ASP A 148 23.10 9.51 -11.78
N GLU A 149 22.23 9.89 -12.72
CA GLU A 149 22.10 11.26 -13.18
C GLU A 149 21.17 12.10 -12.30
N ALA A 150 21.52 13.37 -12.19
CA ALA A 150 20.76 14.34 -11.42
C ALA A 150 20.64 15.67 -12.18
N VAL A 151 19.60 16.43 -11.86
CA VAL A 151 19.51 17.82 -12.29
C VAL A 151 20.38 18.66 -11.35
N VAL A 152 21.36 19.33 -11.93
CA VAL A 152 22.40 20.04 -11.19
C VAL A 152 22.51 21.48 -11.72
N VAL A 153 22.65 22.41 -10.79
CA VAL A 153 23.04 23.79 -11.10
C VAL A 153 24.52 23.97 -10.83
N ARG A 154 25.24 24.53 -11.80
CA ARG A 154 26.64 24.88 -11.67
C ARG A 154 26.81 26.38 -11.68
N VAL A 155 27.54 26.89 -10.69
CA VAL A 155 27.93 28.31 -10.58
C VAL A 155 29.42 28.38 -10.76
N PRO A 156 29.94 29.11 -11.76
CA PRO A 156 31.36 29.28 -11.98
C PRO A 156 32.01 29.98 -10.78
N VAL A 157 33.15 29.43 -10.29
CA VAL A 157 33.88 29.95 -9.14
C VAL A 157 35.39 29.99 -9.41
N ASP A 158 36.10 30.81 -8.66
CA ASP A 158 37.56 30.80 -8.65
C ASP A 158 38.13 29.62 -7.84
N ALA A 159 39.44 29.49 -7.78
CA ALA A 159 40.13 28.45 -7.02
C ALA A 159 39.86 28.48 -5.50
N TYR A 160 39.31 29.55 -4.99
CA TYR A 160 38.92 29.72 -3.58
C TYR A 160 37.42 29.50 -3.36
N GLY A 161 36.69 29.09 -4.40
CA GLY A 161 35.25 28.86 -4.33
C GLY A 161 34.39 30.14 -4.33
N ARG A 162 34.95 31.27 -4.75
CA ARG A 162 34.23 32.54 -4.83
C ARG A 162 33.60 32.70 -6.21
N SER A 163 32.32 33.10 -6.28
CA SER A 163 31.58 33.29 -7.52
C SER A 163 32.24 34.26 -8.46
N LEU A 164 32.37 33.88 -9.72
CA LEU A 164 32.90 34.74 -10.77
C LEU A 164 31.84 35.74 -11.23
N GLY A 165 32.18 37.02 -11.24
CA GLY A 165 31.32 38.08 -11.78
C GLY A 165 31.16 37.96 -13.29
N GLY A 166 29.95 38.20 -13.79
CA GLY A 166 29.66 38.16 -15.22
C GLY A 166 29.53 36.78 -15.87
N ALA A 167 29.84 35.71 -15.16
CA ALA A 167 29.64 34.35 -15.66
C ALA A 167 28.20 33.86 -15.37
N ASP A 168 27.57 33.16 -16.30
CA ASP A 168 26.22 32.68 -16.15
C ASP A 168 26.12 31.44 -15.23
N ILE A 169 24.96 31.25 -14.62
CA ILE A 169 24.61 30.06 -13.87
C ILE A 169 24.14 29.01 -14.90
N GLU A 170 24.74 27.81 -14.84
CA GLU A 170 24.44 26.73 -15.78
C GLU A 170 23.47 25.73 -15.16
N LEU A 171 22.37 25.42 -15.84
CA LEU A 171 21.48 24.31 -15.51
C LEU A 171 21.84 23.08 -16.34
N ILE A 172 22.26 22.01 -15.69
CA ILE A 172 22.49 20.71 -16.30
C ILE A 172 21.29 19.84 -15.99
N SER A 173 20.51 19.54 -17.03
CA SER A 173 19.32 18.69 -16.93
C SER A 173 19.43 17.54 -17.92
N PRO A 174 20.11 16.45 -17.55
CA PRO A 174 20.22 15.28 -18.40
C PRO A 174 18.84 14.63 -18.60
N ALA A 175 18.67 13.94 -19.71
CA ALA A 175 17.45 13.21 -20.06
C ALA A 175 17.78 11.73 -20.31
N PRO A 176 18.15 10.96 -19.25
CA PRO A 176 18.48 9.56 -19.41
C PRO A 176 17.27 8.76 -19.88
N SER A 177 17.53 7.71 -20.63
CA SER A 177 16.52 6.71 -20.91
C SER A 177 16.23 5.92 -19.63
N LEU A 178 15.02 6.05 -19.11
CA LEU A 178 14.58 5.42 -17.87
C LEU A 178 13.43 4.47 -18.10
N GLY A 179 13.39 3.42 -17.29
CA GLY A 179 12.28 2.51 -17.33
C GLY A 179 11.04 3.05 -16.60
N LYS A 180 9.95 2.34 -16.78
CA LYS A 180 8.65 2.62 -16.18
C LYS A 180 8.04 1.35 -15.61
N VAL A 181 7.44 1.44 -14.44
CA VAL A 181 6.65 0.36 -13.83
C VAL A 181 5.20 0.80 -13.74
N GLN A 182 4.31 0.09 -14.42
CA GLN A 182 2.88 0.30 -14.36
C GLN A 182 2.27 -0.71 -13.42
N LEU A 183 1.61 -0.21 -12.37
CA LEU A 183 0.92 -1.01 -11.36
C LEU A 183 -0.52 -1.29 -11.78
N THR A 184 -1.12 -2.28 -11.15
CA THR A 184 -2.57 -2.53 -11.25
C THR A 184 -3.40 -1.59 -10.37
N ILE A 185 -2.77 -0.86 -9.47
CA ILE A 185 -3.40 0.14 -8.59
C ILE A 185 -4.16 1.17 -9.43
N ASP A 186 -5.38 1.47 -9.03
CA ASP A 186 -6.18 2.58 -9.53
C ASP A 186 -6.14 3.73 -8.52
N ASN A 187 -5.60 4.88 -8.91
CA ASN A 187 -5.45 6.02 -8.00
C ASN A 187 -6.77 6.51 -7.39
N LYS A 188 -7.89 6.36 -8.10
CA LYS A 188 -9.21 6.77 -7.59
C LYS A 188 -9.68 5.81 -6.50
N ILE A 189 -9.56 4.50 -6.76
CA ILE A 189 -9.92 3.46 -5.78
C ILE A 189 -8.97 3.51 -4.58
N GLN A 190 -7.66 3.68 -4.80
CA GLN A 190 -6.67 3.83 -3.74
C GLN A 190 -7.01 5.01 -2.81
N SER A 191 -7.32 6.17 -3.39
CA SER A 191 -7.71 7.37 -2.64
C SER A 191 -9.02 7.17 -1.87
N ALA A 192 -9.98 6.41 -2.42
CA ALA A 192 -11.22 6.08 -1.73
C ALA A 192 -10.97 5.18 -0.52
N VAL A 193 -10.10 4.17 -0.67
CA VAL A 193 -9.69 3.26 0.42
C VAL A 193 -8.99 4.03 1.54
N GLU A 194 -8.02 4.88 1.22
CA GLU A 194 -7.27 5.66 2.21
C GLU A 194 -8.16 6.64 2.97
N ARG A 195 -9.09 7.31 2.28
CA ARG A 195 -10.10 8.19 2.91
C ARG A 195 -11.02 7.39 3.82
N ALA A 196 -11.53 6.24 3.38
CA ALA A 196 -12.42 5.43 4.19
C ALA A 196 -11.76 4.95 5.50
N LEU A 197 -10.48 4.55 5.46
CA LEU A 197 -9.71 4.19 6.65
C LEU A 197 -9.53 5.38 7.60
N ASN A 198 -9.26 6.58 7.06
CA ASN A 198 -9.10 7.79 7.85
C ASN A 198 -10.43 8.23 8.49
N ASP A 199 -11.51 8.28 7.71
CA ASP A 199 -12.84 8.68 8.15
C ASP A 199 -13.43 7.76 9.23
N CYS A 200 -13.07 6.47 9.18
CA CYS A 200 -13.46 5.48 10.19
C CYS A 200 -12.41 5.31 11.30
N ASN A 201 -11.41 6.19 11.36
CA ASN A 201 -10.38 6.22 12.39
C ASN A 201 -9.68 4.87 12.61
N VAL A 202 -9.28 4.20 11.52
CA VAL A 202 -8.50 2.96 11.60
C VAL A 202 -7.04 3.31 11.86
N GLN A 203 -6.60 3.19 13.12
CA GLN A 203 -5.24 3.54 13.55
C GLN A 203 -4.22 2.43 13.21
N GLN A 204 -4.59 1.16 13.40
CA GLN A 204 -3.78 -0.01 13.06
C GLN A 204 -4.65 -1.00 12.30
N GLY A 205 -4.29 -1.27 11.05
CA GLY A 205 -5.07 -2.15 10.19
C GLY A 205 -4.75 -1.96 8.72
N CYS A 206 -5.57 -2.52 7.87
CA CYS A 206 -5.43 -2.38 6.42
C CYS A 206 -6.76 -2.52 5.70
N ALA A 207 -6.77 -2.07 4.47
CA ALA A 207 -7.80 -2.39 3.50
C ALA A 207 -7.17 -2.66 2.13
N LEU A 208 -7.73 -3.61 1.41
CA LEU A 208 -7.34 -3.91 0.03
C LEU A 208 -8.57 -4.11 -0.84
N VAL A 209 -8.44 -3.78 -2.13
CA VAL A 209 -9.47 -3.99 -3.15
C VAL A 209 -8.86 -4.76 -4.31
N LEU A 210 -9.49 -5.88 -4.68
CA LEU A 210 -9.16 -6.66 -5.87
C LEU A 210 -10.25 -6.48 -6.94
N ASP A 211 -9.85 -6.54 -8.19
CA ASP A 211 -10.75 -6.82 -9.31
C ASP A 211 -11.16 -8.30 -9.24
N ALA A 212 -12.45 -8.56 -9.12
CA ALA A 212 -12.97 -9.90 -8.87
C ALA A 212 -12.66 -10.90 -10.00
N LYS A 213 -12.64 -10.43 -11.25
CA LYS A 213 -12.46 -11.29 -12.45
C LYS A 213 -10.98 -11.51 -12.78
N SER A 214 -10.14 -10.48 -12.63
CA SER A 214 -8.73 -10.54 -13.06
C SER A 214 -7.76 -10.88 -11.93
N GLY A 215 -8.11 -10.63 -10.67
CA GLY A 215 -7.20 -10.71 -9.53
C GLY A 215 -6.24 -9.51 -9.42
N ALA A 216 -6.41 -8.47 -10.25
CA ALA A 216 -5.60 -7.26 -10.18
C ALA A 216 -5.85 -6.53 -8.86
N ILE A 217 -4.79 -6.15 -8.17
CA ILE A 217 -4.87 -5.36 -6.94
C ILE A 217 -5.13 -3.91 -7.31
N ARG A 218 -6.35 -3.41 -7.07
CA ARG A 218 -6.76 -2.05 -7.40
C ARG A 218 -6.41 -1.03 -6.33
N ALA A 219 -6.36 -1.47 -5.07
CA ALA A 219 -5.90 -0.63 -3.96
C ALA A 219 -5.35 -1.47 -2.81
N VAL A 220 -4.35 -0.95 -2.11
CA VAL A 220 -3.81 -1.49 -0.87
C VAL A 220 -3.39 -0.35 0.03
N ALA A 221 -3.94 -0.28 1.23
CA ALA A 221 -3.55 0.68 2.24
C ALA A 221 -3.34 0.00 3.59
N SER A 222 -2.22 0.30 4.25
CA SER A 222 -1.90 -0.13 5.62
C SER A 222 -1.86 1.08 6.55
N ARG A 223 -2.16 0.88 7.82
CA ARG A 223 -2.11 1.87 8.89
C ARG A 223 -1.36 1.33 10.10
N PRO A 224 -0.57 2.16 10.80
CA PRO A 224 -0.25 3.54 10.46
C PRO A 224 0.46 3.67 9.11
N SER A 225 0.37 4.84 8.49
CA SER A 225 1.21 5.23 7.35
C SER A 225 2.50 5.89 7.86
N TYR A 226 3.47 6.11 6.98
CA TYR A 226 4.73 6.77 7.31
C TYR A 226 5.13 7.78 6.24
N ASP A 227 5.94 8.76 6.63
CA ASP A 227 6.58 9.71 5.72
C ASP A 227 7.86 9.07 5.15
N PRO A 228 7.96 8.85 3.82
CA PRO A 228 9.13 8.22 3.20
C PRO A 228 10.44 9.02 3.33
N TYR A 229 10.37 10.30 3.71
CA TYR A 229 11.54 11.14 3.98
C TYR A 229 12.00 11.12 5.44
N ARG A 230 11.25 10.45 6.33
CA ARG A 230 11.50 10.44 7.78
C ARG A 230 11.44 9.02 8.36
N VAL A 231 11.90 8.03 7.59
CA VAL A 231 11.78 6.60 7.95
C VAL A 231 12.43 6.28 9.29
N SER A 232 13.54 6.96 9.63
CA SER A 232 14.22 6.81 10.92
C SER A 232 13.32 7.06 12.13
N ASP A 233 12.32 7.93 12.00
CA ASP A 233 11.41 8.28 13.10
C ASP A 233 10.46 7.12 13.47
N TYR A 234 10.37 6.10 12.61
CA TYR A 234 9.43 4.99 12.73
C TYR A 234 10.06 3.64 13.09
N LEU A 235 11.40 3.53 13.11
CA LEU A 235 12.11 2.25 13.28
C LEU A 235 11.80 1.59 14.64
N ASP A 236 11.72 2.38 15.71
CA ASP A 236 11.46 1.91 17.07
C ASP A 236 9.99 2.09 17.51
N SER A 237 9.09 2.36 16.55
CA SER A 237 7.67 2.57 16.87
C SER A 237 6.95 1.27 17.20
N GLU A 238 6.34 1.17 18.38
CA GLU A 238 5.53 0.02 18.80
C GLU A 238 4.35 -0.25 17.85
N SER A 239 3.84 0.77 17.16
CA SER A 239 2.76 0.62 16.19
C SER A 239 3.19 0.06 14.83
N SER A 240 4.50 -0.15 14.62
CA SER A 240 5.09 -0.73 13.40
C SER A 240 4.54 -0.10 12.11
N PRO A 241 4.77 1.22 11.85
CA PRO A 241 4.22 1.91 10.69
C PRO A 241 4.79 1.42 9.35
N LEU A 242 5.97 0.81 9.35
CA LEU A 242 6.63 0.30 8.14
C LEU A 242 6.04 -1.04 7.67
N LEU A 243 5.23 -1.70 8.51
CA LEU A 243 4.65 -3.01 8.22
C LEU A 243 3.48 -2.89 7.23
N ASN A 244 3.53 -3.65 6.15
CA ASN A 244 2.38 -3.75 5.23
C ASN A 244 1.40 -4.83 5.71
N ARG A 245 0.46 -4.44 6.56
CA ARG A 245 -0.53 -5.34 7.17
C ARG A 245 -1.41 -6.08 6.17
N ALA A 246 -1.53 -5.61 4.94
CA ALA A 246 -2.30 -6.32 3.92
C ALA A 246 -1.61 -7.61 3.43
N LEU A 247 -0.30 -7.73 3.65
CA LEU A 247 0.52 -8.88 3.24
C LEU A 247 0.94 -9.76 4.41
N GLU A 248 0.68 -9.35 5.64
CA GLU A 248 0.98 -10.09 6.87
C GLU A 248 -0.17 -10.99 7.29
N SER A 249 0.13 -12.03 8.08
CA SER A 249 -0.86 -12.99 8.54
C SER A 249 -1.36 -12.68 9.96
N PHE A 250 -2.66 -12.85 10.16
CA PHE A 250 -3.36 -12.54 11.40
C PHE A 250 -4.37 -13.63 11.76
N ALA A 251 -4.78 -13.69 13.04
CA ALA A 251 -5.92 -14.48 13.47
C ALA A 251 -7.18 -14.03 12.71
N VAL A 252 -7.93 -14.98 12.14
CA VAL A 252 -8.94 -14.75 11.10
C VAL A 252 -10.36 -14.65 11.67
N GLY A 253 -10.73 -15.55 12.57
CA GLY A 253 -12.07 -15.62 13.14
C GLY A 253 -13.17 -16.00 12.14
N SER A 254 -14.36 -15.52 12.40
CA SER A 254 -15.61 -15.95 11.77
C SER A 254 -15.69 -15.74 10.25
N ILE A 255 -14.79 -15.00 9.62
CA ILE A 255 -14.78 -14.89 8.15
C ILE A 255 -14.39 -16.23 7.50
N PHE A 256 -13.62 -17.07 8.19
CA PHE A 256 -13.30 -18.43 7.75
C PHE A 256 -14.51 -19.36 7.66
N LYS A 257 -15.61 -19.03 8.32
CA LYS A 257 -16.88 -19.79 8.18
C LYS A 257 -17.37 -19.84 6.72
N VAL A 258 -16.94 -18.92 5.86
CA VAL A 258 -17.20 -18.96 4.42
C VAL A 258 -16.54 -20.19 3.78
N ALA A 259 -15.28 -20.48 4.13
CA ALA A 259 -14.59 -21.68 3.64
C ALA A 259 -15.21 -22.98 4.18
N VAL A 260 -15.63 -22.97 5.45
CA VAL A 260 -16.33 -24.12 6.05
C VAL A 260 -17.71 -24.33 5.41
N ALA A 261 -18.45 -23.27 5.12
CA ALA A 261 -19.71 -23.32 4.38
C ALA A 261 -19.50 -23.83 2.96
N ALA A 262 -18.45 -23.39 2.28
CA ALA A 262 -18.06 -23.90 0.96
C ALA A 262 -17.80 -25.40 1.01
N SER A 263 -17.00 -25.86 1.99
CA SER A 263 -16.76 -27.29 2.19
C SER A 263 -18.05 -28.06 2.47
N ALA A 264 -19.00 -27.48 3.18
CA ALA A 264 -20.30 -28.11 3.45
C ALA A 264 -21.14 -28.27 2.18
N VAL A 265 -21.24 -27.24 1.36
CA VAL A 265 -22.01 -27.28 0.10
C VAL A 265 -21.38 -28.28 -0.87
N GLU A 266 -20.06 -28.23 -1.08
CA GLU A 266 -19.31 -29.15 -1.95
C GLU A 266 -19.43 -30.63 -1.54
N ASN A 267 -19.63 -30.91 -0.26
CA ASN A 267 -19.68 -32.28 0.27
C ASN A 267 -21.10 -32.73 0.65
N GLY A 268 -22.16 -32.03 0.22
CA GLY A 268 -23.54 -32.44 0.42
C GLY A 268 -24.11 -32.24 1.83
N PHE A 269 -23.54 -31.27 2.59
CA PHE A 269 -24.00 -30.89 3.93
C PHE A 269 -24.76 -29.54 3.95
N SER A 270 -25.25 -29.07 2.79
CA SER A 270 -26.03 -27.82 2.68
C SER A 270 -27.28 -27.80 3.54
N ASP A 271 -27.90 -28.96 3.72
CA ASP A 271 -29.16 -29.14 4.46
C ASP A 271 -28.97 -29.43 5.96
N PHE A 272 -27.72 -29.35 6.46
CA PHE A 272 -27.46 -29.59 7.87
C PHE A 272 -28.25 -28.63 8.75
N GLN A 273 -28.98 -29.17 9.72
CA GLN A 273 -29.79 -28.44 10.69
C GLN A 273 -29.17 -28.58 12.09
N TYR A 274 -29.23 -27.51 12.87
CA TYR A 274 -28.74 -27.50 14.25
C TYR A 274 -29.58 -26.58 15.11
N THR A 275 -29.74 -26.92 16.40
CA THR A 275 -30.40 -26.06 17.38
C THR A 275 -29.35 -25.51 18.34
N CYS A 276 -29.05 -24.22 18.22
CA CYS A 276 -28.09 -23.52 19.07
C CYS A 276 -28.72 -23.13 20.39
N THR A 277 -28.15 -23.60 21.48
CA THR A 277 -28.55 -23.27 22.85
C THR A 277 -27.60 -22.24 23.52
N GLY A 278 -26.74 -21.58 22.70
CA GLY A 278 -25.74 -20.60 23.19
C GLY A 278 -24.37 -21.21 23.42
N SER A 279 -24.28 -22.49 23.75
CA SER A 279 -23.01 -23.21 23.93
C SER A 279 -23.12 -24.67 23.52
N CYS A 280 -21.99 -25.35 23.30
CA CYS A 280 -21.88 -26.78 23.10
C CYS A 280 -20.59 -27.30 23.71
N ASN A 281 -20.57 -28.60 24.04
CA ASN A 281 -19.39 -29.29 24.55
C ASN A 281 -18.80 -30.18 23.44
N ILE A 282 -17.49 -30.11 23.25
CA ILE A 282 -16.73 -31.02 22.39
C ILE A 282 -15.69 -31.70 23.31
N GLY A 283 -15.93 -32.97 23.61
CA GLY A 283 -15.21 -33.64 24.70
C GLY A 283 -15.42 -32.90 26.02
N ASN A 284 -14.34 -32.56 26.70
CA ASN A 284 -14.38 -31.84 27.98
C ASN A 284 -14.27 -30.30 27.81
N VAL A 285 -14.29 -29.78 26.58
CA VAL A 285 -14.16 -28.35 26.31
C VAL A 285 -15.51 -27.76 25.98
N LYS A 286 -15.89 -26.68 26.69
CA LYS A 286 -17.10 -25.90 26.41
C LYS A 286 -16.79 -24.77 25.44
N PHE A 287 -17.57 -24.69 24.35
CA PHE A 287 -17.53 -23.61 23.37
C PHE A 287 -18.83 -22.81 23.42
N GLY A 288 -18.73 -21.50 23.25
CA GLY A 288 -19.87 -20.59 23.26
C GLY A 288 -20.01 -19.77 21.98
N CYS A 289 -21.25 -19.35 21.71
CA CYS A 289 -21.49 -18.22 20.82
C CYS A 289 -21.11 -16.90 21.51
N SER A 290 -21.02 -15.81 20.76
CA SER A 290 -20.79 -14.48 21.33
C SER A 290 -21.82 -14.20 22.43
N SER A 291 -21.35 -13.78 23.62
CA SER A 291 -22.21 -13.53 24.80
C SER A 291 -23.09 -14.72 25.20
N ASN A 292 -22.72 -15.96 24.84
CA ASN A 292 -23.50 -17.19 25.05
C ASN A 292 -24.95 -17.12 24.53
N THR A 293 -25.20 -16.31 23.48
CA THR A 293 -26.51 -16.11 22.90
C THR A 293 -27.03 -17.40 22.25
N ALA A 294 -28.22 -17.86 22.66
CA ALA A 294 -28.93 -18.96 22.03
C ALA A 294 -29.64 -18.48 20.76
N HIS A 295 -29.30 -19.06 19.61
CA HIS A 295 -29.87 -18.66 18.32
C HIS A 295 -31.05 -19.53 17.86
N GLY A 296 -31.34 -20.63 18.56
CA GLY A 296 -32.43 -21.56 18.21
C GLY A 296 -32.13 -22.45 17.01
N LYS A 297 -33.17 -22.96 16.38
CA LYS A 297 -33.08 -23.84 15.19
C LYS A 297 -32.62 -23.05 13.98
N MET A 298 -31.66 -23.56 13.24
CA MET A 298 -31.08 -22.88 12.07
C MET A 298 -30.52 -23.86 11.03
N ASN A 299 -30.43 -23.36 9.81
CA ASN A 299 -29.74 -23.95 8.66
C ASN A 299 -28.40 -23.19 8.44
N LEU A 300 -27.67 -23.55 7.39
CA LEU A 300 -26.39 -22.97 7.01
C LEU A 300 -26.47 -21.45 6.74
N GLN A 301 -27.49 -20.99 6.02
CA GLN A 301 -27.70 -19.58 5.72
C GLN A 301 -27.92 -18.78 7.03
N LYS A 302 -28.85 -19.20 7.87
CA LYS A 302 -29.13 -18.51 9.13
C LYS A 302 -27.90 -18.49 10.06
N ALA A 303 -27.13 -19.59 10.08
CA ALA A 303 -25.89 -19.67 10.85
C ALA A 303 -24.82 -18.70 10.35
N LEU A 304 -24.73 -18.41 9.05
CA LEU A 304 -23.87 -17.36 8.48
C LEU A 304 -24.35 -15.97 8.87
N GLU A 305 -25.68 -15.70 8.76
CA GLU A 305 -26.30 -14.40 9.09
C GLU A 305 -26.02 -13.97 10.53
N VAL A 306 -26.20 -14.89 11.49
CA VAL A 306 -25.97 -14.60 12.92
C VAL A 306 -24.56 -14.98 13.40
N SER A 307 -23.74 -15.50 12.50
CA SER A 307 -22.36 -15.95 12.78
C SER A 307 -22.27 -16.97 13.93
N CYS A 308 -23.16 -17.98 13.97
CA CYS A 308 -23.26 -18.94 15.04
C CYS A 308 -22.03 -19.85 15.16
N ASN A 309 -21.27 -19.77 16.25
CA ASN A 309 -20.10 -20.62 16.46
C ASN A 309 -20.48 -22.09 16.64
N THR A 310 -21.49 -22.37 17.50
CA THR A 310 -21.86 -23.75 17.83
C THR A 310 -22.40 -24.52 16.63
N TYR A 311 -23.08 -23.85 15.69
CA TYR A 311 -23.45 -24.44 14.39
C TYR A 311 -22.23 -24.91 13.61
N PHE A 312 -21.26 -24.00 13.38
CA PHE A 312 -20.07 -24.29 12.60
C PHE A 312 -19.15 -25.31 13.28
N ILE A 313 -19.08 -25.32 14.59
CA ILE A 313 -18.38 -26.36 15.35
C ILE A 313 -18.99 -27.74 15.06
N ASN A 314 -20.30 -27.88 15.21
CA ASN A 314 -20.97 -29.17 14.97
C ASN A 314 -20.94 -29.59 13.49
N LEU A 315 -21.08 -28.65 12.57
CA LEU A 315 -20.89 -28.88 11.13
C LEU A 315 -19.47 -29.36 10.83
N GLY A 316 -18.46 -28.71 11.43
CA GLY A 316 -17.06 -29.07 11.25
C GLY A 316 -16.71 -30.46 11.79
N GLN A 317 -17.30 -30.87 12.92
CA GLN A 317 -17.17 -32.25 13.41
C GLN A 317 -17.77 -33.28 12.42
N LYS A 318 -18.83 -32.93 11.71
CA LYS A 318 -19.46 -33.78 10.67
C LYS A 318 -18.64 -33.85 9.38
N LEU A 319 -18.08 -32.70 8.95
CA LEU A 319 -17.24 -32.59 7.75
C LEU A 319 -15.90 -33.30 7.94
N GLY A 320 -15.29 -33.10 9.11
CA GLY A 320 -13.95 -33.57 9.45
C GLY A 320 -12.84 -32.67 8.91
N ALA A 321 -11.68 -32.77 9.53
CA ALA A 321 -10.50 -31.94 9.27
C ALA A 321 -10.05 -31.97 7.80
N LYS A 322 -10.11 -33.15 7.17
CA LYS A 322 -9.65 -33.35 5.80
C LYS A 322 -10.41 -32.49 4.79
N ARG A 323 -11.75 -32.56 4.79
CA ARG A 323 -12.59 -31.83 3.82
C ARG A 323 -12.46 -30.32 3.99
N ILE A 324 -12.44 -29.83 5.25
CA ILE A 324 -12.28 -28.39 5.52
C ILE A 324 -10.89 -27.93 5.08
N GLY A 325 -9.82 -28.68 5.42
CA GLY A 325 -8.45 -28.37 5.06
C GLY A 325 -8.22 -28.36 3.54
N GLU A 326 -8.75 -29.34 2.82
CA GLU A 326 -8.67 -29.41 1.35
C GLU A 326 -9.36 -28.19 0.70
N THR A 327 -10.58 -27.87 1.11
CA THR A 327 -11.29 -26.68 0.62
C THR A 327 -10.55 -25.39 0.95
N ALA A 328 -10.03 -25.26 2.15
CA ALA A 328 -9.21 -24.10 2.55
C ALA A 328 -7.93 -23.98 1.69
N SER A 329 -7.24 -25.08 1.43
CA SER A 329 -6.05 -25.11 0.57
C SER A 329 -6.39 -24.70 -0.87
N LEU A 330 -7.54 -25.12 -1.41
CA LEU A 330 -7.99 -24.73 -2.74
C LEU A 330 -8.30 -23.22 -2.85
N PHE A 331 -8.67 -22.56 -1.76
CA PHE A 331 -8.80 -21.10 -1.69
C PHE A 331 -7.45 -20.36 -1.54
N GLY A 332 -6.34 -21.09 -1.42
CA GLY A 332 -5.00 -20.51 -1.29
C GLY A 332 -4.53 -20.27 0.14
N PHE A 333 -5.28 -20.72 1.16
CA PHE A 333 -4.80 -20.65 2.56
C PHE A 333 -3.57 -21.54 2.76
N GLY A 334 -2.63 -21.07 3.57
CA GLY A 334 -1.35 -21.75 3.79
C GLY A 334 -0.32 -21.54 2.67
N GLN A 335 -0.61 -20.68 1.68
CA GLN A 335 0.26 -20.40 0.54
C GLN A 335 0.55 -18.90 0.42
N GLY A 336 1.82 -18.52 0.36
CA GLY A 336 2.23 -17.15 0.07
C GLY A 336 2.02 -16.80 -1.41
N CYS A 337 1.75 -15.53 -1.69
CA CYS A 337 1.58 -15.02 -3.04
C CYS A 337 2.75 -14.13 -3.44
N LYS A 338 3.32 -14.33 -4.63
CA LYS A 338 4.32 -13.44 -5.23
C LYS A 338 3.64 -12.36 -6.04
N LEU A 339 3.64 -11.12 -5.55
CA LEU A 339 3.03 -9.96 -6.21
C LEU A 339 3.96 -9.29 -7.22
N ALA A 340 5.25 -9.28 -6.90
CA ALA A 340 6.34 -8.81 -7.76
C ALA A 340 7.65 -9.44 -7.29
N GLU A 341 8.75 -9.21 -8.00
CA GLU A 341 10.08 -9.62 -7.52
C GLU A 341 10.38 -8.92 -6.18
N GLY A 342 10.71 -9.72 -5.15
CA GLY A 342 10.96 -9.20 -3.80
C GLY A 342 9.74 -8.72 -3.02
N ILE A 343 8.51 -8.84 -3.57
CA ILE A 343 7.26 -8.50 -2.88
C ILE A 343 6.38 -9.75 -2.78
N TYR A 344 6.24 -10.26 -1.56
CA TYR A 344 5.49 -11.50 -1.25
C TYR A 344 4.52 -11.23 -0.11
N SER A 345 3.37 -11.93 -0.13
CA SER A 345 2.55 -12.06 1.07
C SER A 345 3.06 -13.23 1.92
N GLU A 346 2.80 -13.19 3.23
CA GLU A 346 2.97 -14.36 4.07
C GLU A 346 2.04 -15.51 3.63
N SER A 347 2.41 -16.74 4.03
CA SER A 347 1.60 -17.93 3.78
C SER A 347 0.48 -18.11 4.81
N GLY A 348 0.61 -17.50 5.98
CA GLY A 348 -0.23 -17.85 7.13
C GLY A 348 0.00 -19.29 7.61
N ILE A 349 -0.83 -19.73 8.52
CA ILE A 349 -0.80 -21.09 9.08
C ILE A 349 -2.12 -21.78 8.75
N LEU A 350 -2.08 -22.80 7.89
CA LEU A 350 -3.19 -23.74 7.68
C LEU A 350 -2.91 -25.02 8.47
N PRO A 351 -3.65 -25.31 9.55
CA PRO A 351 -3.45 -26.52 10.34
C PRO A 351 -3.59 -27.79 9.50
N THR A 352 -2.72 -28.75 9.69
CA THR A 352 -2.77 -30.05 9.02
C THR A 352 -3.87 -30.94 9.60
N SER A 353 -4.27 -31.96 8.87
CA SER A 353 -5.22 -32.94 9.41
C SER A 353 -4.70 -33.63 10.66
N ARG A 354 -3.38 -33.72 10.87
CA ARG A 354 -2.77 -34.26 12.10
C ARG A 354 -2.96 -33.31 13.28
N ASP A 355 -2.79 -32.01 13.09
CA ASP A 355 -2.98 -31.01 14.13
C ASP A 355 -4.46 -30.95 14.59
N LEU A 356 -5.37 -31.30 13.69
CA LEU A 356 -6.82 -31.26 13.89
C LEU A 356 -7.40 -32.63 14.33
N GLN A 357 -6.58 -33.63 14.71
CA GLN A 357 -7.05 -34.90 15.25
C GLN A 357 -7.76 -34.72 16.60
N ASN A 358 -7.35 -33.71 17.38
CA ASN A 358 -8.07 -33.35 18.59
C ASN A 358 -9.40 -32.67 18.23
N PRO A 359 -10.56 -33.21 18.69
CA PRO A 359 -11.88 -32.64 18.39
C PRO A 359 -12.03 -31.17 18.80
N ALA A 360 -11.36 -30.72 19.88
CA ALA A 360 -11.39 -29.33 20.30
C ALA A 360 -10.56 -28.42 19.37
N ALA A 361 -9.45 -28.92 18.81
CA ALA A 361 -8.68 -28.18 17.80
C ALA A 361 -9.49 -28.03 16.50
N LEU A 362 -10.15 -29.10 16.04
CA LEU A 362 -11.06 -29.06 14.90
C LEU A 362 -12.24 -28.11 15.16
N ALA A 363 -12.79 -28.09 16.39
CA ALA A 363 -13.86 -27.16 16.77
C ALA A 363 -13.40 -25.71 16.60
N ASN A 364 -12.21 -25.33 17.12
CA ASN A 364 -11.63 -24.00 16.95
C ASN A 364 -11.44 -23.66 15.47
N PHE A 365 -10.83 -24.54 14.70
CA PHE A 365 -10.61 -24.34 13.27
C PHE A 365 -11.92 -24.14 12.49
N SER A 366 -13.00 -24.84 12.87
CA SER A 366 -14.30 -24.76 12.19
C SER A 366 -14.98 -23.37 12.25
N PHE A 367 -14.53 -22.49 13.14
CA PHE A 367 -15.00 -21.11 13.17
C PHE A 367 -13.86 -20.08 13.07
N GLY A 368 -12.66 -20.52 12.62
CA GLY A 368 -11.54 -19.66 12.27
C GLY A 368 -10.68 -19.25 13.47
N GLN A 369 -10.61 -20.08 14.50
CA GLN A 369 -9.80 -19.87 15.70
C GLN A 369 -8.72 -20.95 15.86
N GLY A 370 -7.93 -20.88 16.92
CA GLY A 370 -6.81 -21.77 17.19
C GLY A 370 -5.53 -21.27 16.52
N SER A 371 -4.74 -22.20 15.97
CA SER A 371 -3.47 -21.87 15.30
C SER A 371 -3.62 -21.32 13.87
N PHE A 372 -4.85 -21.25 13.34
CA PHE A 372 -5.11 -20.78 11.99
C PHE A 372 -4.90 -19.29 11.84
N THR A 373 -4.04 -18.89 10.91
CA THR A 373 -3.81 -17.50 10.52
C THR A 373 -3.84 -17.35 9.00
N ALA A 374 -4.25 -16.18 8.53
CA ALA A 374 -4.25 -15.85 7.09
C ALA A 374 -4.01 -14.37 6.85
N THR A 375 -3.56 -14.04 5.65
CA THR A 375 -3.41 -12.66 5.21
C THR A 375 -4.73 -12.08 4.70
N PRO A 376 -4.93 -10.77 4.75
CA PRO A 376 -6.06 -10.10 4.09
C PRO A 376 -6.16 -10.47 2.59
N LEU A 377 -5.03 -10.69 1.95
CA LEU A 377 -4.96 -11.10 0.55
C LEU A 377 -5.55 -12.50 0.33
N GLN A 378 -5.27 -13.47 1.22
CA GLN A 378 -5.87 -14.82 1.13
C GLN A 378 -7.38 -14.80 1.37
N ILE A 379 -7.86 -13.95 2.28
CA ILE A 379 -9.30 -13.72 2.45
C ILE A 379 -9.93 -13.17 1.17
N ALA A 380 -9.25 -12.23 0.50
CA ALA A 380 -9.72 -11.69 -0.78
C ALA A 380 -9.73 -12.74 -1.89
N GLN A 381 -8.76 -13.67 -1.95
CA GLN A 381 -8.75 -14.79 -2.90
C GLN A 381 -9.96 -15.72 -2.67
N MET A 382 -10.24 -16.10 -1.43
CA MET A 382 -11.42 -16.90 -1.08
C MET A 382 -12.72 -16.23 -1.55
N LEU A 383 -12.89 -14.94 -1.24
CA LEU A 383 -14.08 -14.18 -1.63
C LEU A 383 -14.15 -13.99 -3.15
N SER A 384 -13.00 -13.83 -3.83
CA SER A 384 -12.95 -13.78 -5.30
C SER A 384 -13.45 -15.08 -5.93
N ALA A 385 -13.09 -16.24 -5.38
CA ALA A 385 -13.64 -17.52 -5.85
C ALA A 385 -15.16 -17.60 -5.66
N VAL A 386 -15.68 -17.20 -4.49
CA VAL A 386 -17.12 -17.15 -4.23
C VAL A 386 -17.84 -16.18 -5.16
N ALA A 387 -17.22 -15.07 -5.51
CA ALA A 387 -17.81 -14.03 -6.37
C ALA A 387 -17.70 -14.32 -7.87
N ASN A 388 -16.87 -15.29 -8.29
CA ASN A 388 -16.51 -15.51 -9.69
C ASN A 388 -16.67 -16.97 -10.13
N GLY A 389 -17.86 -17.55 -9.85
CA GLY A 389 -18.21 -18.90 -10.31
C GLY A 389 -17.28 -20.00 -9.80
N GLY A 390 -16.81 -19.88 -8.56
CA GLY A 390 -15.93 -20.86 -7.92
C GLY A 390 -14.44 -20.75 -8.30
N LYS A 391 -14.06 -19.74 -9.08
CA LYS A 391 -12.72 -19.58 -9.64
C LYS A 391 -12.09 -18.28 -9.18
N TYR A 392 -10.79 -18.30 -8.87
CA TYR A 392 -10.03 -17.08 -8.65
C TYR A 392 -8.75 -17.07 -9.48
N ARG A 393 -8.24 -15.88 -9.73
CA ARG A 393 -6.91 -15.68 -10.28
C ARG A 393 -5.98 -15.25 -9.15
N GLU A 394 -4.74 -15.73 -9.21
CA GLU A 394 -3.71 -15.30 -8.28
C GLU A 394 -3.58 -13.77 -8.32
N PRO A 395 -3.62 -13.08 -7.18
CA PRO A 395 -3.48 -11.63 -7.13
C PRO A 395 -2.15 -11.17 -7.71
N TYR A 396 -2.15 -10.05 -8.42
CA TYR A 396 -0.95 -9.47 -9.01
C TYR A 396 -0.97 -7.94 -8.91
N LEU A 397 0.23 -7.35 -8.94
CA LEU A 397 0.43 -5.93 -8.70
C LEU A 397 1.00 -5.18 -9.91
N ILE A 398 1.68 -5.89 -10.83
CA ILE A 398 2.36 -5.31 -11.98
C ILE A 398 1.53 -5.52 -13.24
N GLU A 399 1.14 -4.43 -13.88
CA GLU A 399 0.44 -4.47 -15.17
C GLU A 399 1.45 -4.59 -16.33
N ALA A 400 2.47 -3.72 -16.32
CA ALA A 400 3.52 -3.71 -17.32
C ALA A 400 4.83 -3.12 -16.78
N VAL A 401 5.92 -3.53 -17.36
CA VAL A 401 7.26 -2.96 -17.12
C VAL A 401 7.86 -2.57 -18.46
N THR A 402 8.27 -1.31 -18.60
CA THR A 402 9.03 -0.81 -19.74
C THR A 402 10.49 -0.68 -19.32
N ASP A 403 11.40 -1.32 -20.02
CA ASP A 403 12.83 -1.21 -19.73
C ASP A 403 13.43 0.11 -20.27
N ARG A 404 14.74 0.31 -20.04
CA ARG A 404 15.45 1.50 -20.51
C ARG A 404 15.56 1.63 -22.02
N ASN A 405 15.33 0.55 -22.77
CA ASN A 405 15.33 0.54 -24.23
C ASN A 405 13.93 0.79 -24.81
N GLY A 406 12.93 0.98 -23.95
CA GLY A 406 11.54 1.19 -24.34
C GLY A 406 10.78 -0.11 -24.63
N LEU A 407 11.36 -1.29 -24.35
CA LEU A 407 10.67 -2.57 -24.51
C LEU A 407 9.68 -2.79 -23.37
N GLU A 408 8.40 -2.87 -23.72
CA GLU A 408 7.33 -3.13 -22.77
C GLU A 408 7.09 -4.64 -22.59
N THR A 409 7.08 -5.10 -21.34
CA THR A 409 6.68 -6.46 -20.94
C THR A 409 5.42 -6.38 -20.09
N LYS A 410 4.31 -6.94 -20.59
CA LYS A 410 3.02 -6.97 -19.89
C LYS A 410 2.90 -8.19 -18.99
N HIS A 411 2.10 -8.06 -17.94
CA HIS A 411 1.75 -9.19 -17.07
C HIS A 411 1.10 -10.33 -17.87
N LYS A 412 1.61 -11.54 -17.68
CA LYS A 412 1.01 -12.75 -18.27
C LYS A 412 -0.08 -13.25 -17.35
N LYS A 413 -1.33 -13.12 -17.78
CA LYS A 413 -2.50 -13.63 -17.03
C LYS A 413 -2.38 -15.14 -16.86
N LYS A 414 -2.35 -15.60 -15.62
CA LYS A 414 -2.40 -17.03 -15.28
C LYS A 414 -3.82 -17.57 -15.49
N TYR A 415 -3.92 -18.89 -15.71
CA TYR A 415 -5.22 -19.56 -15.69
C TYR A 415 -5.86 -19.43 -14.31
N PRO A 416 -7.20 -19.34 -14.23
CA PRO A 416 -7.87 -19.29 -12.94
C PRO A 416 -7.76 -20.64 -12.22
N THR A 417 -7.62 -20.58 -10.90
CA THR A 417 -7.70 -21.75 -10.03
C THR A 417 -9.18 -22.02 -9.74
N VAL A 418 -9.62 -23.27 -9.92
CA VAL A 418 -10.95 -23.73 -9.53
C VAL A 418 -10.87 -24.17 -8.07
N ALA A 419 -11.56 -23.46 -7.18
CA ALA A 419 -11.60 -23.75 -5.75
C ALA A 419 -12.87 -24.51 -5.33
N ILE A 420 -13.99 -24.15 -5.92
CA ILE A 420 -15.32 -24.77 -5.69
C ILE A 420 -16.10 -24.83 -7.01
N SER A 421 -17.19 -25.56 -7.02
CA SER A 421 -18.11 -25.60 -8.17
C SER A 421 -18.85 -24.27 -8.37
N GLU A 422 -19.33 -24.03 -9.57
CA GLU A 422 -20.11 -22.85 -9.91
C GLU A 422 -21.43 -22.80 -9.12
N ASP A 423 -22.09 -23.97 -8.94
CA ASP A 423 -23.32 -24.09 -8.14
C ASP A 423 -23.07 -23.70 -6.67
N SER A 424 -21.96 -24.18 -6.07
CA SER A 424 -21.59 -23.84 -4.71
C SER A 424 -21.28 -22.35 -4.56
N SER A 425 -20.61 -21.77 -5.54
CA SER A 425 -20.33 -20.33 -5.60
C SER A 425 -21.64 -19.53 -5.61
N CYS A 426 -22.58 -19.88 -6.47
CA CYS A 426 -23.90 -19.22 -6.56
C CYS A 426 -24.68 -19.30 -5.24
N ILE A 427 -24.69 -20.48 -4.60
CA ILE A 427 -25.33 -20.68 -3.29
C ILE A 427 -24.70 -19.81 -2.22
N LEU A 428 -23.38 -19.83 -2.13
CA LEU A 428 -22.63 -19.05 -1.13
C LEU A 428 -22.79 -17.55 -1.34
N LEU A 429 -22.74 -17.08 -2.57
CA LEU A 429 -22.91 -15.66 -2.89
C LEU A 429 -24.28 -15.15 -2.41
N LYS A 430 -25.36 -15.90 -2.65
CA LYS A 430 -26.70 -15.59 -2.14
C LYS A 430 -26.75 -15.58 -0.62
N MET A 431 -26.11 -16.57 0.04
CA MET A 431 -26.03 -16.59 1.51
C MET A 431 -25.27 -15.38 2.06
N LEU A 432 -24.13 -14.99 1.44
CA LEU A 432 -23.35 -13.85 1.87
C LEU A 432 -24.06 -12.50 1.58
N THR A 433 -24.86 -12.42 0.53
CA THR A 433 -25.75 -11.28 0.30
C THR A 433 -26.76 -11.16 1.45
N SER A 434 -27.39 -12.28 1.85
CA SER A 434 -28.31 -12.28 3.00
C SER A 434 -27.64 -11.89 4.32
N VAL A 435 -26.35 -12.20 4.51
CA VAL A 435 -25.58 -11.75 5.69
C VAL A 435 -25.49 -10.22 5.76
N VAL A 436 -25.36 -9.54 4.61
CA VAL A 436 -25.33 -8.07 4.54
C VAL A 436 -26.75 -7.49 4.64
N GLU A 437 -27.73 -8.12 4.04
CA GLU A 437 -29.11 -7.59 4.02
C GLU A 437 -29.87 -7.85 5.33
N ASN A 438 -29.74 -9.05 5.89
CA ASN A 438 -30.56 -9.55 6.98
C ASN A 438 -29.77 -9.96 8.22
N GLY A 439 -28.44 -9.95 8.14
CA GLY A 439 -27.53 -10.45 9.19
C GLY A 439 -26.78 -9.35 9.92
N ASN A 440 -25.75 -9.80 10.65
CA ASN A 440 -24.88 -8.94 11.46
C ASN A 440 -23.92 -8.06 10.67
N ALA A 441 -23.92 -8.16 9.34
CA ALA A 441 -23.09 -7.35 8.44
C ALA A 441 -23.85 -6.17 7.81
N SER A 442 -25.07 -5.87 8.25
CA SER A 442 -25.88 -4.78 7.70
C SER A 442 -25.20 -3.39 7.68
N PRO A 443 -24.27 -3.03 8.58
CA PRO A 443 -23.53 -1.77 8.44
C PRO A 443 -22.62 -1.68 7.20
N ALA A 444 -22.35 -2.80 6.51
CA ALA A 444 -21.59 -2.82 5.26
C ALA A 444 -22.45 -2.54 4.01
N ARG A 445 -23.77 -2.44 4.15
CA ARG A 445 -24.69 -2.30 3.03
C ARG A 445 -24.47 -0.97 2.29
N PRO A 446 -24.07 -1.00 0.99
CA PRO A 446 -23.94 0.21 0.18
C PRO A 446 -25.31 0.85 -0.12
N GLU A 447 -25.31 2.12 -0.56
CA GLU A 447 -26.54 2.87 -0.82
C GLU A 447 -27.17 2.55 -2.18
N ARG A 448 -26.34 2.20 -3.18
CA ARG A 448 -26.77 2.15 -4.59
C ARG A 448 -26.92 0.75 -5.16
N PHE A 449 -26.39 -0.27 -4.50
CA PHE A 449 -26.36 -1.64 -5.01
C PHE A 449 -26.25 -2.65 -3.85
N SER A 450 -26.46 -3.91 -4.16
CA SER A 450 -26.29 -5.00 -3.19
C SER A 450 -24.81 -5.33 -2.95
N ALA A 451 -24.51 -5.88 -1.80
CA ALA A 451 -23.20 -6.42 -1.48
C ALA A 451 -23.33 -7.78 -0.79
N ALA A 452 -22.32 -8.61 -0.92
CA ALA A 452 -22.19 -9.87 -0.22
C ALA A 452 -20.94 -9.86 0.64
N GLY A 453 -21.00 -10.37 1.89
CA GLY A 453 -19.82 -10.33 2.74
C GLY A 453 -20.01 -10.97 4.10
N LYS A 454 -18.90 -10.97 4.87
CA LYS A 454 -18.85 -11.56 6.21
C LYS A 454 -18.01 -10.74 7.17
N THR A 455 -18.50 -10.56 8.39
CA THR A 455 -17.77 -9.97 9.52
C THR A 455 -17.00 -11.03 10.28
N ALA A 456 -15.91 -10.63 10.94
CA ALA A 456 -15.29 -11.45 11.98
C ALA A 456 -14.72 -10.59 13.12
N THR A 457 -14.59 -11.24 14.26
CA THR A 457 -13.82 -10.78 15.42
C THR A 457 -12.99 -11.98 15.86
N ALA A 458 -11.69 -11.87 15.78
CA ALA A 458 -10.76 -12.93 16.08
C ALA A 458 -9.98 -12.61 17.35
N GLN A 459 -10.00 -13.53 18.28
CA GLN A 459 -9.17 -13.49 19.48
C GLN A 459 -7.71 -13.71 19.10
N THR A 460 -6.79 -12.96 19.71
CA THR A 460 -5.35 -13.04 19.42
C THR A 460 -4.56 -13.74 20.51
N GLY A 461 -5.12 -13.87 21.70
CA GLY A 461 -4.39 -14.33 22.91
C GLY A 461 -3.42 -13.27 23.46
N ILE A 462 -3.43 -12.06 22.90
CA ILE A 462 -2.62 -10.91 23.35
C ILE A 462 -3.53 -10.00 24.17
N PHE A 463 -3.04 -9.52 25.31
CA PHE A 463 -3.81 -8.68 26.23
C PHE A 463 -3.16 -7.30 26.33
N ASP A 464 -3.99 -6.27 26.46
CA ASP A 464 -3.55 -4.91 26.74
C ASP A 464 -3.13 -4.75 28.22
N LYS A 465 -2.69 -3.54 28.58
CA LYS A 465 -2.24 -3.22 29.96
C LYS A 465 -3.36 -3.32 31.01
N ASP A 466 -4.61 -3.24 30.56
CA ASP A 466 -5.81 -3.31 31.41
C ASP A 466 -6.37 -4.75 31.49
N GLY A 467 -5.73 -5.72 30.82
CA GLY A 467 -6.12 -7.13 30.81
C GLY A 467 -7.23 -7.46 29.80
N ASN A 468 -7.57 -6.56 28.87
CA ASN A 468 -8.53 -6.84 27.82
C ASN A 468 -7.83 -7.53 26.64
N GLU A 469 -8.46 -8.56 26.08
CA GLU A 469 -7.90 -9.25 24.92
C GLU A 469 -7.98 -8.37 23.68
N ILE A 470 -6.84 -8.19 23.01
CA ILE A 470 -6.74 -7.47 21.74
C ILE A 470 -7.30 -8.37 20.64
N CYS A 471 -8.38 -7.93 20.01
CA CYS A 471 -9.01 -8.68 18.92
C CYS A 471 -8.65 -8.09 17.56
N ASN A 472 -8.50 -8.95 16.54
CA ASN A 472 -8.51 -8.52 15.15
C ASN A 472 -9.94 -8.54 14.63
N THR A 473 -10.41 -7.41 14.13
CA THR A 473 -11.74 -7.29 13.53
C THR A 473 -11.63 -7.24 12.01
N TRP A 474 -12.59 -7.89 11.35
CA TRP A 474 -12.57 -8.04 9.90
C TRP A 474 -13.92 -7.79 9.27
N PHE A 475 -13.87 -7.28 8.04
CA PHE A 475 -14.93 -7.42 7.07
C PHE A 475 -14.32 -7.75 5.71
N GLY A 476 -14.92 -8.72 5.02
CA GLY A 476 -14.58 -9.01 3.64
C GLY A 476 -15.84 -9.27 2.84
N GLY A 477 -15.89 -8.76 1.62
CA GLY A 477 -17.05 -8.90 0.76
C GLY A 477 -16.79 -8.52 -0.68
N CYS A 478 -17.81 -8.71 -1.52
CA CYS A 478 -17.82 -8.29 -2.92
C CYS A 478 -18.98 -7.35 -3.21
N PHE A 479 -18.80 -6.54 -4.22
CA PHE A 479 -19.81 -5.60 -4.71
C PHE A 479 -19.63 -5.29 -6.20
N PRO A 480 -20.77 -5.03 -6.96
CA PRO A 480 -22.14 -5.37 -6.58
C PRO A 480 -22.29 -6.88 -6.35
N ALA A 481 -23.31 -7.34 -5.58
CA ALA A 481 -23.45 -8.77 -5.30
C ALA A 481 -24.04 -9.56 -6.47
N ASP A 482 -24.86 -8.94 -7.29
CA ASP A 482 -25.49 -9.52 -8.49
C ASP A 482 -24.50 -9.70 -9.65
N GLU A 483 -23.55 -8.78 -9.81
CA GLU A 483 -22.45 -8.89 -10.77
C GLU A 483 -21.15 -8.41 -10.12
N PRO A 484 -20.44 -9.26 -9.37
CA PRO A 484 -19.27 -8.84 -8.62
C PRO A 484 -18.15 -8.31 -9.50
N GLN A 485 -17.77 -7.05 -9.25
CA GLN A 485 -16.66 -6.38 -9.92
C GLN A 485 -15.45 -6.23 -8.99
N TYR A 486 -15.69 -5.97 -7.72
CA TYR A 486 -14.63 -5.77 -6.73
C TYR A 486 -14.82 -6.63 -5.49
N ILE A 487 -13.70 -7.06 -4.95
CA ILE A 487 -13.58 -7.68 -3.64
C ILE A 487 -12.88 -6.67 -2.73
N ALA A 488 -13.45 -6.36 -1.57
CA ALA A 488 -12.77 -5.55 -0.57
C ALA A 488 -12.64 -6.30 0.75
N VAL A 489 -11.45 -6.23 1.35
CA VAL A 489 -11.16 -6.82 2.66
C VAL A 489 -10.55 -5.75 3.55
N ILE A 490 -11.12 -5.61 4.73
CA ILE A 490 -10.70 -4.67 5.77
C ILE A 490 -10.34 -5.45 7.02
N MET A 491 -9.22 -5.12 7.65
CA MET A 491 -8.81 -5.65 8.94
C MET A 491 -8.38 -4.50 9.84
N LYS A 492 -8.78 -4.55 11.12
CA LYS A 492 -8.36 -3.61 12.16
C LYS A 492 -7.88 -4.38 13.38
N GLN A 493 -6.71 -4.04 13.88
CA GLN A 493 -6.18 -4.54 15.16
C GLN A 493 -6.75 -3.74 16.32
N GLY A 494 -7.04 -4.41 17.44
CA GLY A 494 -7.58 -3.76 18.63
C GLY A 494 -9.01 -3.23 18.45
N GLY A 495 -9.79 -3.84 17.55
CA GLY A 495 -11.18 -3.45 17.31
C GLY A 495 -12.19 -4.12 18.25
N ALA A 496 -13.39 -3.56 18.33
CA ALA A 496 -14.50 -4.09 19.13
C ALA A 496 -15.25 -5.21 18.39
N SER A 497 -15.61 -4.98 17.11
CA SER A 497 -16.24 -6.01 16.28
C SER A 497 -16.13 -5.67 14.80
N GLY A 498 -16.14 -6.70 13.93
CA GLY A 498 -16.09 -6.49 12.47
C GLY A 498 -17.28 -5.70 11.95
N SER A 499 -18.45 -5.83 12.56
CA SER A 499 -19.64 -5.07 12.21
C SER A 499 -19.52 -3.58 12.53
N TYR A 500 -18.88 -3.24 13.63
CA TYR A 500 -18.71 -1.87 14.08
C TYR A 500 -17.50 -1.19 13.43
N ASP A 501 -16.36 -1.90 13.36
CA ASP A 501 -15.08 -1.32 12.94
C ASP A 501 -14.84 -1.37 11.43
N CYS A 502 -15.13 -2.52 10.79
CA CYS A 502 -14.71 -2.78 9.41
C CYS A 502 -15.84 -2.68 8.39
N ALA A 503 -17.07 -3.05 8.77
CA ALA A 503 -18.22 -2.97 7.86
C ALA A 503 -18.53 -1.55 7.37
N PRO A 504 -18.46 -0.48 8.21
CA PRO A 504 -18.63 0.89 7.72
C PRO A 504 -17.52 1.36 6.77
N VAL A 505 -16.27 0.86 6.94
CA VAL A 505 -15.17 1.14 6.01
C VAL A 505 -15.48 0.55 4.64
N PHE A 506 -15.93 -0.72 4.60
CA PHE A 506 -16.34 -1.37 3.36
C PHE A 506 -17.46 -0.57 2.65
N LYS A 507 -18.51 -0.17 3.39
CA LYS A 507 -19.61 0.66 2.83
C LYS A 507 -19.06 1.93 2.19
N LYS A 508 -18.20 2.68 2.89
CA LYS A 508 -17.61 3.91 2.35
C LYS A 508 -16.76 3.67 1.10
N ILE A 509 -15.99 2.58 1.05
CA ILE A 509 -15.22 2.20 -0.14
C ILE A 509 -16.20 1.92 -1.30
N ALA A 510 -17.20 1.08 -1.08
CA ALA A 510 -18.15 0.68 -2.10
C ALA A 510 -18.95 1.87 -2.64
N ASP A 511 -19.43 2.77 -1.76
CA ASP A 511 -20.19 3.96 -2.16
C ASP A 511 -19.33 5.01 -2.90
N SER A 512 -18.00 4.98 -2.70
CA SER A 512 -17.06 5.91 -3.35
C SER A 512 -16.64 5.47 -4.75
N ILE A 513 -16.86 4.20 -5.12
CA ILE A 513 -16.47 3.66 -6.43
C ILE A 513 -17.64 3.83 -7.40
N ASN A 514 -17.38 4.52 -8.50
CA ASN A 514 -18.32 4.62 -9.61
C ASN A 514 -18.01 3.50 -10.61
N PHE A 515 -19.00 2.69 -10.91
CA PHE A 515 -18.92 1.75 -12.02
C PHE A 515 -19.10 2.55 -13.32
N SER A 516 -18.15 2.41 -14.25
CA SER A 516 -18.37 2.94 -15.60
C SER A 516 -19.50 2.11 -16.22
N GLU A 517 -20.58 2.77 -16.66
CA GLU A 517 -21.66 2.17 -17.43
C GLU A 517 -21.13 1.54 -18.72
#